data_f445d23fb25dbf3388c4a0522a846888
#
_entry.id   f445d23fb25dbf3388c4a0522a846888
#
_cell.length_a   1.000
_cell.length_b   1.000
_cell.length_c   1.000
_cell.angle_alpha   90.00
_cell.angle_beta   90.00
_cell.angle_gamma   90.00
#
_symmetry.space_group_name_H-M   'P 1'
#
loop_
_entity.id
_entity.type
_entity.pdbx_description
1 polymer ?
#
loop_
_entity_poly.entity_id
_entity_poly.type
_entity_poly.pdbx_seq_one_letter_code
_entity_poly.pdbx_strand_id
1 'polypeptide(L)'
;MKNTFNNFVNGIGNTPLIRLNGPSELTGCNIFGKAEFLNPGGSVKDRAAWALIKDAEEKKLISKGGTIVEGTAGNTGIGLCLIGNSRGYKTIIVMPETQTQEKKDILKSIGADLRLVPAKPYKDPNNYVKYSGKLAEDIKKKNSQGVFWANQFDNIANYKGHYETTGPEIWDQTEGKVDAFICASGTGGTIAGVGKALKEKNKNIKIVLSDPKGSALYNHIKHGELKVEGKSITEGIGSSRVTKNFEQAPIDDAYSINDHDALTILFELLEKEGLSLGTSTGINVAGAIRLAKDLGPNHTIVTILCDKSDIYRSKLFNK
;
A
#
# COMPACT_ATOMS: atom_id res chain seq x y z
N MET A 1 11.95 -21.32 -21.14
CA MET A 1 12.90 -21.09 -20.04
C MET A 1 12.09 -20.96 -18.74
N LYS A 2 12.46 -21.66 -17.66
CA LYS A 2 11.78 -21.53 -16.35
C LYS A 2 12.24 -20.23 -15.67
N ASN A 3 11.31 -19.46 -15.10
CA ASN A 3 11.57 -18.23 -14.33
C ASN A 3 12.18 -17.06 -15.12
N THR A 4 11.76 -16.86 -16.36
CA THR A 4 12.15 -15.70 -17.14
C THR A 4 10.96 -14.76 -17.32
N PHE A 5 11.16 -13.44 -17.12
CA PHE A 5 10.17 -12.40 -17.37
C PHE A 5 10.53 -11.68 -18.68
N ASN A 6 9.53 -11.42 -19.51
CA ASN A 6 9.73 -10.70 -20.77
C ASN A 6 9.87 -9.18 -20.58
N ASN A 7 9.42 -8.66 -19.45
CA ASN A 7 9.49 -7.24 -19.12
C ASN A 7 9.31 -7.01 -17.61
N PHE A 8 9.49 -5.77 -17.18
CA PHE A 8 9.39 -5.34 -15.77
C PHE A 8 8.06 -5.73 -15.10
N VAL A 9 6.92 -5.51 -15.78
CA VAL A 9 5.60 -5.71 -15.16
C VAL A 9 5.27 -7.17 -14.88
N ASN A 10 5.89 -8.11 -15.61
CA ASN A 10 5.71 -9.55 -15.37
C ASN A 10 6.37 -10.02 -14.05
N GLY A 11 7.26 -9.21 -13.49
CA GLY A 11 7.86 -9.46 -12.19
C GLY A 11 7.02 -8.96 -11.01
N ILE A 12 5.92 -8.23 -11.26
CA ILE A 12 5.06 -7.72 -10.20
C ILE A 12 4.11 -8.82 -9.73
N GLY A 13 4.03 -9.01 -8.41
CA GLY A 13 3.20 -10.05 -7.81
C GLY A 13 3.93 -11.37 -7.61
N ASN A 14 3.18 -12.42 -7.34
CA ASN A 14 3.68 -13.75 -6.97
C ASN A 14 4.74 -13.70 -5.84
N THR A 15 4.60 -12.73 -4.95
CA THR A 15 5.48 -12.56 -3.79
C THR A 15 5.25 -13.71 -2.79
N PRO A 16 6.28 -14.20 -2.09
CA PRO A 16 6.09 -15.30 -1.14
C PRO A 16 5.38 -14.84 0.14
N LEU A 17 4.83 -15.82 0.87
CA LEU A 17 4.52 -15.68 2.29
C LEU A 17 5.75 -16.04 3.11
N ILE A 18 6.09 -15.20 4.09
CA ILE A 18 7.14 -15.44 5.08
C ILE A 18 6.49 -15.68 6.42
N ARG A 19 6.75 -16.82 7.07
CA ARG A 19 6.31 -17.05 8.44
C ARG A 19 7.12 -16.17 9.38
N LEU A 20 6.44 -15.38 10.20
CA LEU A 20 7.06 -14.52 11.20
C LEU A 20 7.20 -15.36 12.49
N ASN A 21 8.43 -15.82 12.77
CA ASN A 21 8.66 -16.80 13.83
C ASN A 21 8.38 -16.21 15.21
N GLY A 22 8.93 -15.05 15.55
CA GLY A 22 8.71 -14.40 16.83
C GLY A 22 7.23 -14.13 17.13
N PRO A 23 6.49 -13.43 16.25
CA PRO A 23 5.04 -13.25 16.39
C PRO A 23 4.24 -14.54 16.48
N SER A 24 4.63 -15.57 15.72
CA SER A 24 3.95 -16.87 15.74
C SER A 24 4.15 -17.62 17.05
N GLU A 25 5.38 -17.68 17.56
CA GLU A 25 5.72 -18.31 18.83
C GLU A 25 5.07 -17.61 20.02
N LEU A 26 5.06 -16.26 20.00
CA LEU A 26 4.42 -15.43 21.01
C LEU A 26 2.92 -15.71 21.17
N THR A 27 2.24 -16.07 20.08
CA THR A 27 0.77 -16.17 20.05
C THR A 27 0.25 -17.59 19.93
N GLY A 28 1.08 -18.57 19.55
CA GLY A 28 0.66 -19.91 19.21
C GLY A 28 -0.12 -20.01 17.88
N CYS A 29 -0.13 -18.93 17.09
CA CYS A 29 -0.74 -18.87 15.77
C CYS A 29 0.33 -19.01 14.66
N ASN A 30 -0.10 -19.28 13.44
CA ASN A 30 0.74 -19.12 12.26
C ASN A 30 0.54 -17.71 11.68
N ILE A 31 1.47 -16.80 11.94
CA ILE A 31 1.43 -15.45 11.40
C ILE A 31 2.37 -15.36 10.19
N PHE A 32 1.80 -15.05 9.02
CA PHE A 32 2.53 -14.91 7.78
C PHE A 32 2.50 -13.46 7.28
N GLY A 33 3.62 -13.00 6.78
CA GLY A 33 3.75 -11.73 6.05
C GLY A 33 3.84 -11.96 4.55
N LYS A 34 2.96 -11.36 3.77
CA LYS A 34 3.05 -11.31 2.31
C LYS A 34 4.16 -10.36 1.91
N ALA A 35 5.24 -10.87 1.34
CA ALA A 35 6.51 -10.14 1.13
C ALA A 35 6.46 -9.16 -0.05
N GLU A 36 5.61 -8.14 0.04
CA GLU A 36 5.39 -7.15 -1.02
C GLU A 36 6.60 -6.24 -1.29
N PHE A 37 7.55 -6.18 -0.36
CA PHE A 37 8.86 -5.53 -0.57
C PHE A 37 9.73 -6.23 -1.62
N LEU A 38 9.37 -7.42 -2.07
CA LEU A 38 10.04 -8.17 -3.14
C LEU A 38 9.51 -7.84 -4.54
N ASN A 39 8.47 -7.03 -4.66
CA ASN A 39 8.09 -6.50 -5.98
C ASN A 39 9.27 -5.70 -6.59
N PRO A 40 9.37 -5.62 -7.93
CA PRO A 40 10.50 -4.97 -8.62
C PRO A 40 10.78 -3.52 -8.21
N GLY A 41 9.75 -2.73 -7.92
CA GLY A 41 9.87 -1.36 -7.39
C GLY A 41 9.98 -1.29 -5.87
N GLY A 42 10.02 -2.43 -5.18
CA GLY A 42 10.31 -2.55 -3.76
C GLY A 42 9.11 -2.39 -2.82
N SER A 43 7.88 -2.41 -3.31
CA SER A 43 6.72 -2.25 -2.43
C SER A 43 5.41 -2.84 -2.96
N VAL A 44 4.41 -2.92 -2.07
CA VAL A 44 3.03 -3.27 -2.39
C VAL A 44 2.39 -2.33 -3.42
N LYS A 45 2.92 -1.12 -3.58
CA LYS A 45 2.37 -0.12 -4.50
C LYS A 45 2.63 -0.42 -5.97
N ASP A 46 3.57 -1.30 -6.28
CA ASP A 46 3.79 -1.76 -7.66
C ASP A 46 2.53 -2.43 -8.22
N ARG A 47 1.82 -3.19 -7.39
CA ARG A 47 0.55 -3.81 -7.79
C ARG A 47 -0.53 -2.78 -8.10
N ALA A 48 -0.69 -1.80 -7.21
CA ALA A 48 -1.64 -0.71 -7.44
C ALA A 48 -1.28 0.09 -8.70
N ALA A 49 -0.01 0.44 -8.87
CA ALA A 49 0.48 1.17 -10.03
C ALA A 49 0.24 0.41 -11.34
N TRP A 50 0.53 -0.90 -11.35
CA TRP A 50 0.27 -1.73 -12.52
C TRP A 50 -1.22 -1.85 -12.83
N ALA A 51 -2.05 -2.11 -11.84
CA ALA A 51 -3.50 -2.20 -12.04
C ALA A 51 -4.10 -0.90 -12.60
N LEU A 52 -3.65 0.26 -12.09
CA LEU A 52 -4.09 1.57 -12.56
C LEU A 52 -3.67 1.83 -14.01
N ILE A 53 -2.42 1.52 -14.37
CA ILE A 53 -1.92 1.71 -15.74
C ILE A 53 -2.59 0.74 -16.70
N LYS A 54 -2.72 -0.54 -16.34
CA LYS A 54 -3.40 -1.55 -17.15
C LYS A 54 -4.85 -1.15 -17.46
N ASP A 55 -5.60 -0.72 -16.43
CA ASP A 55 -6.98 -0.23 -16.60
C ASP A 55 -7.05 0.99 -17.55
N ALA A 56 -6.08 1.90 -17.45
CA ALA A 56 -6.00 3.06 -18.34
C ALA A 56 -5.67 2.68 -19.78
N GLU A 57 -4.80 1.69 -20.00
CA GLU A 57 -4.49 1.13 -21.32
C GLU A 57 -5.71 0.46 -21.94
N GLU A 58 -6.41 -0.40 -21.19
CA GLU A 58 -7.62 -1.10 -21.63
C GLU A 58 -8.74 -0.12 -22.02
N LYS A 59 -8.87 0.98 -21.26
CA LYS A 59 -9.82 2.07 -21.54
C LYS A 59 -9.34 3.06 -22.60
N LYS A 60 -8.15 2.86 -23.16
CA LYS A 60 -7.53 3.75 -24.16
C LYS A 60 -7.39 5.21 -23.68
N LEU A 61 -7.18 5.41 -22.39
CA LEU A 61 -6.98 6.75 -21.80
C LEU A 61 -5.56 7.28 -22.03
N ILE A 62 -4.62 6.38 -22.31
CA ILE A 62 -3.21 6.69 -22.55
C ILE A 62 -2.66 5.76 -23.64
N SER A 63 -1.77 6.28 -24.47
CA SER A 63 -1.02 5.54 -25.49
C SER A 63 0.48 5.81 -25.35
N LYS A 64 1.32 5.04 -26.02
CA LYS A 64 2.78 5.20 -25.97
C LYS A 64 3.20 6.67 -26.17
N GLY A 65 4.04 7.20 -25.29
CA GLY A 65 4.43 8.62 -25.24
C GLY A 65 3.48 9.51 -24.43
N GLY A 66 2.36 8.98 -23.96
CA GLY A 66 1.43 9.69 -23.09
C GLY A 66 2.01 9.96 -21.69
N THR A 67 1.24 10.66 -20.86
CA THR A 67 1.71 11.13 -19.55
C THR A 67 0.84 10.60 -18.42
N ILE A 68 1.47 9.99 -17.42
CA ILE A 68 0.85 9.60 -16.14
C ILE A 68 1.06 10.74 -15.16
N VAL A 69 0.02 11.13 -14.43
CA VAL A 69 0.09 12.15 -13.37
C VAL A 69 -0.44 11.55 -12.07
N GLU A 70 0.28 11.76 -10.96
CA GLU A 70 -0.18 11.31 -9.65
C GLU A 70 0.28 12.25 -8.54
N GLY A 71 -0.62 12.44 -7.56
CA GLY A 71 -0.32 13.10 -6.29
C GLY A 71 0.06 12.07 -5.24
N THR A 72 1.35 11.92 -4.95
CA THR A 72 1.80 10.92 -3.97
C THR A 72 3.05 11.35 -3.23
N ALA A 73 3.16 10.89 -1.99
CA ALA A 73 4.31 11.15 -1.12
C ALA A 73 5.32 9.98 -1.06
N GLY A 74 5.18 8.95 -1.90
CA GLY A 74 6.04 7.77 -1.74
C GLY A 74 5.92 6.70 -2.83
N ASN A 75 5.85 5.46 -2.39
CA ASN A 75 5.99 4.24 -3.20
C ASN A 75 5.12 4.15 -4.45
N THR A 76 3.92 4.73 -4.45
CA THR A 76 3.08 4.74 -5.66
C THR A 76 3.74 5.51 -6.80
N GLY A 77 4.40 6.63 -6.48
CA GLY A 77 5.17 7.38 -7.48
C GLY A 77 6.31 6.56 -8.06
N ILE A 78 7.00 5.77 -7.24
CA ILE A 78 8.07 4.87 -7.69
C ILE A 78 7.50 3.81 -8.64
N GLY A 79 6.45 3.11 -8.23
CA GLY A 79 5.80 2.08 -9.06
C GLY A 79 5.30 2.63 -10.39
N LEU A 80 4.58 3.78 -10.37
CA LEU A 80 4.08 4.42 -11.58
C LEU A 80 5.20 4.84 -12.54
N CYS A 81 6.30 5.35 -11.99
CA CYS A 81 7.44 5.81 -12.80
C CYS A 81 8.18 4.61 -13.45
N LEU A 82 8.49 3.56 -12.70
CA LEU A 82 9.18 2.38 -13.22
C LEU A 82 8.35 1.65 -14.28
N ILE A 83 7.05 1.46 -14.02
CA ILE A 83 6.13 0.86 -14.97
C ILE A 83 5.97 1.79 -16.19
N GLY A 84 5.80 3.10 -15.96
CA GLY A 84 5.71 4.10 -17.01
C GLY A 84 6.90 4.05 -17.95
N ASN A 85 8.12 4.00 -17.41
CA ASN A 85 9.35 3.86 -18.17
C ASN A 85 9.36 2.58 -19.04
N SER A 86 8.98 1.44 -18.43
CA SER A 86 8.94 0.15 -19.15
C SER A 86 7.88 0.10 -20.27
N ARG A 87 6.86 0.96 -20.18
CA ARG A 87 5.76 1.06 -21.14
C ARG A 87 5.89 2.23 -22.12
N GLY A 88 6.90 3.08 -21.93
CA GLY A 88 7.15 4.27 -22.77
C GLY A 88 6.25 5.47 -22.45
N TYR A 89 5.83 5.63 -21.20
CA TYR A 89 5.08 6.78 -20.70
C TYR A 89 6.00 7.78 -19.98
N LYS A 90 5.61 9.04 -19.97
CA LYS A 90 6.17 10.07 -19.09
C LYS A 90 5.42 10.03 -17.76
N THR A 91 6.11 10.32 -16.65
CA THR A 91 5.47 10.33 -15.33
C THR A 91 5.73 11.65 -14.61
N ILE A 92 4.65 12.31 -14.21
CA ILE A 92 4.68 13.53 -13.38
C ILE A 92 4.17 13.17 -11.99
N ILE A 93 5.00 13.41 -10.99
CA ILE A 93 4.66 13.18 -9.58
C ILE A 93 4.55 14.52 -8.85
N VAL A 94 3.38 14.77 -8.27
CA VAL A 94 3.13 15.92 -7.40
C VAL A 94 3.31 15.48 -5.95
N MET A 95 4.21 16.13 -5.23
CA MET A 95 4.61 15.75 -3.88
C MET A 95 4.69 16.97 -2.96
N PRO A 96 4.28 16.84 -1.67
CA PRO A 96 4.55 17.90 -0.69
C PRO A 96 6.05 18.15 -0.51
N GLU A 97 6.48 19.41 -0.48
CA GLU A 97 7.88 19.80 -0.30
C GLU A 97 8.48 19.34 1.04
N THR A 98 7.62 19.03 2.02
CA THR A 98 8.01 18.54 3.35
C THR A 98 8.45 17.08 3.38
N GLN A 99 8.34 16.35 2.27
CA GLN A 99 8.82 14.97 2.19
C GLN A 99 10.34 14.88 2.27
N THR A 100 10.86 13.73 2.72
CA THR A 100 12.29 13.51 2.92
C THR A 100 13.07 13.65 1.61
N GLN A 101 14.35 14.01 1.71
CA GLN A 101 15.20 14.18 0.53
C GLN A 101 15.40 12.84 -0.20
N GLU A 102 15.51 11.73 0.55
CA GLU A 102 15.67 10.39 -0.01
C GLU A 102 14.54 10.05 -1.01
N LYS A 103 13.29 10.34 -0.66
CA LYS A 103 12.13 10.11 -1.54
C LYS A 103 12.15 10.95 -2.81
N LYS A 104 12.57 12.22 -2.67
CA LYS A 104 12.70 13.13 -3.81
C LYS A 104 13.80 12.66 -4.76
N ASP A 105 14.93 12.21 -4.21
CA ASP A 105 16.09 11.77 -5.00
C ASP A 105 15.81 10.47 -5.74
N ILE A 106 15.13 9.50 -5.10
CA ILE A 106 14.70 8.28 -5.76
C ILE A 106 13.80 8.59 -6.96
N LEU A 107 12.76 9.42 -6.80
CA LEU A 107 11.85 9.76 -7.88
C LEU A 107 12.57 10.45 -9.05
N LYS A 108 13.47 11.38 -8.75
CA LYS A 108 14.27 12.04 -9.78
C LYS A 108 15.21 11.08 -10.49
N SER A 109 15.88 10.19 -9.75
CA SER A 109 16.85 9.23 -10.32
C SER A 109 16.20 8.23 -11.29
N ILE A 110 14.92 7.89 -11.09
CA ILE A 110 14.16 7.02 -11.98
C ILE A 110 13.41 7.77 -13.08
N GLY A 111 13.62 9.08 -13.22
CA GLY A 111 13.14 9.89 -14.35
C GLY A 111 11.75 10.51 -14.18
N ALA A 112 11.23 10.61 -12.96
CA ALA A 112 9.98 11.32 -12.71
C ALA A 112 10.15 12.86 -12.90
N ASP A 113 9.21 13.51 -13.59
CA ASP A 113 9.03 14.96 -13.51
C ASP A 113 8.39 15.29 -12.15
N LEU A 114 9.25 15.64 -11.18
CA LEU A 114 8.83 15.86 -9.80
C LEU A 114 8.39 17.30 -9.58
N ARG A 115 7.12 17.49 -9.21
CA ARG A 115 6.53 18.80 -8.89
C ARG A 115 6.31 18.90 -7.38
N LEU A 116 7.10 19.75 -6.73
CA LEU A 116 6.96 20.02 -5.30
C LEU A 116 5.92 21.12 -5.07
N VAL A 117 5.04 20.89 -4.09
CA VAL A 117 4.00 21.84 -3.68
C VAL A 117 3.99 22.01 -2.17
N PRO A 118 3.52 23.13 -1.62
CA PRO A 118 3.36 23.30 -0.18
C PRO A 118 2.48 22.20 0.43
N ALA A 119 2.85 21.75 1.63
CA ALA A 119 2.05 20.77 2.38
C ALA A 119 0.74 21.42 2.83
N LYS A 120 -0.39 20.92 2.33
CA LYS A 120 -1.73 21.39 2.64
C LYS A 120 -2.64 20.22 3.06
N PRO A 121 -3.57 20.42 4.01
CA PRO A 121 -4.54 19.39 4.39
C PRO A 121 -5.45 19.05 3.20
N TYR A 122 -6.02 17.84 3.20
CA TYR A 122 -6.84 17.35 2.07
C TYR A 122 -8.05 18.26 1.73
N LYS A 123 -8.59 19.00 2.72
CA LYS A 123 -9.70 19.96 2.49
C LYS A 123 -9.29 21.14 1.60
N ASP A 124 -8.01 21.52 1.59
CA ASP A 124 -7.50 22.61 0.77
C ASP A 124 -7.53 22.23 -0.72
N PRO A 125 -8.01 23.10 -1.63
CA PRO A 125 -8.02 22.85 -3.08
C PRO A 125 -6.61 22.70 -3.67
N ASN A 126 -5.59 23.23 -3.02
CA ASN A 126 -4.18 23.10 -3.43
C ASN A 126 -3.47 21.92 -2.75
N ASN A 127 -4.19 21.00 -2.08
CA ASN A 127 -3.61 19.76 -1.63
C ASN A 127 -3.00 18.98 -2.82
N TYR A 128 -1.83 18.38 -2.62
CA TYR A 128 -1.05 17.73 -3.68
C TYR A 128 -1.85 16.71 -4.50
N VAL A 129 -2.80 15.98 -3.90
CA VAL A 129 -3.68 15.04 -4.61
C VAL A 129 -4.64 15.78 -5.54
N LYS A 130 -5.32 16.82 -5.04
CA LYS A 130 -6.26 17.63 -5.85
C LYS A 130 -5.53 18.41 -6.93
N TYR A 131 -4.37 18.97 -6.58
CA TYR A 131 -3.53 19.68 -7.54
C TYR A 131 -3.07 18.77 -8.69
N SER A 132 -2.71 17.51 -8.41
CA SER A 132 -2.32 16.55 -9.46
C SER A 132 -3.45 16.27 -10.45
N GLY A 133 -4.69 16.17 -9.97
CA GLY A 133 -5.86 16.01 -10.83
C GLY A 133 -6.08 17.24 -11.75
N LYS A 134 -5.99 18.44 -11.19
CA LYS A 134 -6.09 19.68 -11.97
C LYS A 134 -4.96 19.79 -13.00
N LEU A 135 -3.73 19.46 -12.60
CA LEU A 135 -2.57 19.46 -13.50
C LEU A 135 -2.77 18.47 -14.67
N ALA A 136 -3.31 17.28 -14.39
CA ALA A 136 -3.62 16.30 -15.43
C ALA A 136 -4.62 16.84 -16.45
N GLU A 137 -5.70 17.50 -16.02
CA GLU A 137 -6.68 18.13 -16.91
C GLU A 137 -6.07 19.28 -17.74
N ASP A 138 -5.19 20.07 -17.18
CA ASP A 138 -4.53 21.16 -17.90
C ASP A 138 -3.55 20.66 -18.96
N ILE A 139 -2.81 19.58 -18.68
CA ILE A 139 -1.89 18.95 -19.64
C ILE A 139 -2.67 18.23 -20.74
N LYS A 140 -3.79 17.60 -20.43
CA LYS A 140 -4.63 16.85 -21.37
C LYS A 140 -5.03 17.68 -22.58
N LYS A 141 -5.27 18.97 -22.39
CA LYS A 141 -5.63 19.91 -23.48
C LYS A 141 -4.54 20.05 -24.54
N LYS A 142 -3.30 19.68 -24.22
CA LYS A 142 -2.11 19.88 -25.08
C LYS A 142 -1.40 18.59 -25.46
N ASN A 143 -1.88 17.43 -25.03
CA ASN A 143 -1.21 16.14 -25.25
C ASN A 143 -2.10 15.17 -26.03
N SER A 144 -1.76 14.95 -27.31
CA SER A 144 -2.50 14.05 -28.20
C SER A 144 -2.35 12.56 -27.89
N GLN A 145 -1.33 12.17 -27.12
CA GLN A 145 -1.03 10.77 -26.74
C GLN A 145 -1.76 10.34 -25.46
N GLY A 146 -2.56 11.23 -24.88
CA GLY A 146 -3.33 11.02 -23.68
C GLY A 146 -2.60 11.40 -22.41
N VAL A 147 -3.41 11.73 -21.39
CA VAL A 147 -2.95 12.01 -20.03
C VAL A 147 -3.83 11.23 -19.08
N PHE A 148 -3.21 10.44 -18.23
CA PHE A 148 -3.86 9.63 -17.23
C PHE A 148 -3.56 10.13 -15.83
N TRP A 149 -4.57 10.62 -15.14
CA TRP A 149 -4.48 10.85 -13.70
C TRP A 149 -4.77 9.54 -12.96
N ALA A 150 -3.75 9.00 -12.30
CA ALA A 150 -3.86 7.68 -11.68
C ALA A 150 -4.85 7.66 -10.53
N ASN A 151 -4.92 8.73 -9.72
CA ASN A 151 -5.90 8.91 -8.63
C ASN A 151 -6.03 7.68 -7.74
N GLN A 152 -4.89 7.21 -7.20
CA GLN A 152 -4.79 5.95 -6.46
C GLN A 152 -5.82 5.76 -5.35
N PHE A 153 -6.31 6.85 -4.75
CA PHE A 153 -7.25 6.79 -3.64
C PHE A 153 -8.67 6.43 -4.08
N ASP A 154 -9.11 6.95 -5.23
CA ASP A 154 -10.51 6.87 -5.64
C ASP A 154 -10.70 6.13 -6.98
N ASN A 155 -9.63 5.80 -7.71
CA ASN A 155 -9.68 4.91 -8.85
C ASN A 155 -9.74 3.44 -8.37
N ILE A 156 -10.88 2.81 -8.60
CA ILE A 156 -11.19 1.46 -8.14
C ILE A 156 -10.36 0.35 -8.80
N ALA A 157 -9.64 0.65 -9.89
CA ALA A 157 -8.69 -0.29 -10.49
C ALA A 157 -7.61 -0.72 -9.48
N ASN A 158 -7.29 0.13 -8.49
CA ASN A 158 -6.38 -0.19 -7.41
C ASN A 158 -6.84 -1.43 -6.62
N TYR A 159 -8.06 -1.43 -6.04
CA TYR A 159 -8.52 -2.60 -5.29
C TYR A 159 -8.74 -3.82 -6.20
N LYS A 160 -9.18 -3.62 -7.44
CA LYS A 160 -9.38 -4.71 -8.39
C LYS A 160 -8.08 -5.46 -8.67
N GLY A 161 -6.95 -4.75 -8.80
CA GLY A 161 -5.65 -5.39 -8.97
C GLY A 161 -5.29 -6.32 -7.81
N HIS A 162 -5.57 -5.93 -6.55
CA HIS A 162 -5.36 -6.80 -5.39
C HIS A 162 -6.38 -7.94 -5.31
N TYR A 163 -7.61 -7.70 -5.74
CA TYR A 163 -8.64 -8.73 -5.84
C TYR A 163 -8.27 -9.83 -6.84
N GLU A 164 -7.72 -9.43 -8.00
CA GLU A 164 -7.34 -10.35 -9.07
C GLU A 164 -6.01 -11.08 -8.81
N THR A 165 -5.14 -10.53 -7.93
CA THR A 165 -3.78 -11.06 -7.74
C THR A 165 -3.47 -11.39 -6.28
N THR A 166 -3.34 -10.41 -5.41
CA THR A 166 -2.86 -10.60 -4.02
C THR A 166 -3.75 -11.53 -3.21
N GLY A 167 -5.07 -11.37 -3.32
CA GLY A 167 -6.03 -12.23 -2.62
C GLY A 167 -5.94 -13.70 -3.04
N PRO A 168 -6.04 -14.03 -4.33
CA PRO A 168 -5.82 -15.39 -4.84
C PRO A 168 -4.46 -15.97 -4.46
N GLU A 169 -3.38 -15.21 -4.57
CA GLU A 169 -2.04 -15.66 -4.15
C GLU A 169 -2.01 -16.06 -2.66
N ILE A 170 -2.62 -15.26 -1.78
CA ILE A 170 -2.70 -15.59 -0.34
C ILE A 170 -3.50 -16.87 -0.13
N TRP A 171 -4.65 -17.01 -0.79
CA TRP A 171 -5.48 -18.21 -0.71
C TRP A 171 -4.71 -19.47 -1.12
N ASP A 172 -4.05 -19.43 -2.27
CA ASP A 172 -3.32 -20.57 -2.82
C ASP A 172 -2.08 -20.90 -1.95
N GLN A 173 -1.32 -19.91 -1.51
CA GLN A 173 -0.13 -20.07 -0.68
C GLN A 173 -0.44 -20.59 0.73
N THR A 174 -1.65 -20.35 1.24
CA THR A 174 -2.11 -20.92 2.51
C THR A 174 -2.88 -22.24 2.32
N GLU A 175 -2.98 -22.75 1.10
CA GLU A 175 -3.78 -23.93 0.77
C GLU A 175 -5.24 -23.78 1.26
N GLY A 176 -5.78 -22.58 1.22
CA GLY A 176 -7.11 -22.25 1.72
C GLY A 176 -7.28 -22.25 3.24
N LYS A 177 -6.18 -22.35 4.01
CA LYS A 177 -6.21 -22.45 5.49
C LYS A 177 -6.09 -21.10 6.20
N VAL A 178 -6.28 -19.97 5.51
CA VAL A 178 -6.27 -18.64 6.12
C VAL A 178 -7.54 -18.39 6.91
N ASP A 179 -7.39 -18.05 8.21
CA ASP A 179 -8.49 -17.70 9.11
C ASP A 179 -8.76 -16.20 9.18
N ALA A 180 -7.70 -15.40 9.01
CA ALA A 180 -7.82 -13.94 9.03
C ALA A 180 -6.78 -13.24 8.15
N PHE A 181 -7.17 -12.11 7.61
CA PHE A 181 -6.30 -11.15 6.94
C PHE A 181 -6.37 -9.80 7.64
N ILE A 182 -5.23 -9.24 7.97
CA ILE A 182 -5.13 -7.95 8.64
C ILE A 182 -4.08 -7.07 7.97
N CYS A 183 -4.41 -5.83 7.66
CA CYS A 183 -3.42 -4.85 7.22
C CYS A 183 -3.87 -3.40 7.47
N ALA A 184 -2.92 -2.49 7.42
CA ALA A 184 -3.17 -1.06 7.43
C ALA A 184 -3.75 -0.57 6.10
N SER A 185 -4.38 0.59 6.15
CA SER A 185 -4.98 1.23 4.99
C SER A 185 -4.41 2.63 4.76
N GLY A 186 -3.86 2.86 3.56
CA GLY A 186 -3.63 4.20 3.02
C GLY A 186 -4.71 4.53 1.99
N THR A 187 -4.66 3.89 0.83
CA THR A 187 -5.68 4.04 -0.22
C THR A 187 -6.90 3.14 -0.03
N GLY A 188 -6.77 2.07 0.75
CA GLY A 188 -7.79 1.04 0.91
C GLY A 188 -7.73 -0.09 -0.12
N GLY A 189 -6.95 0.05 -1.18
CA GLY A 189 -6.92 -0.94 -2.28
C GLY A 189 -6.57 -2.35 -1.84
N THR A 190 -5.52 -2.49 -1.02
CA THR A 190 -5.05 -3.81 -0.56
C THR A 190 -6.08 -4.51 0.31
N ILE A 191 -6.57 -3.85 1.37
CA ILE A 191 -7.53 -4.46 2.30
C ILE A 191 -8.86 -4.77 1.60
N ALA A 192 -9.30 -3.93 0.68
CA ALA A 192 -10.52 -4.14 -0.09
C ALA A 192 -10.38 -5.32 -1.08
N GLY A 193 -9.32 -5.31 -1.88
CA GLY A 193 -9.12 -6.35 -2.90
C GLY A 193 -8.88 -7.72 -2.29
N VAL A 194 -7.95 -7.83 -1.34
CA VAL A 194 -7.68 -9.09 -0.64
C VAL A 194 -8.90 -9.54 0.14
N GLY A 195 -9.53 -8.62 0.88
CA GLY A 195 -10.69 -8.96 1.70
C GLY A 195 -11.85 -9.51 0.88
N LYS A 196 -12.18 -8.90 -0.27
CA LYS A 196 -13.21 -9.42 -1.18
C LYS A 196 -12.86 -10.80 -1.71
N ALA A 197 -11.65 -10.97 -2.24
CA ALA A 197 -11.22 -12.24 -2.80
C ALA A 197 -11.25 -13.38 -1.78
N LEU A 198 -10.80 -13.13 -0.55
CA LEU A 198 -10.82 -14.14 0.51
C LEU A 198 -12.24 -14.42 1.02
N LYS A 199 -13.10 -13.41 1.21
CA LYS A 199 -14.50 -13.58 1.62
C LYS A 199 -15.34 -14.36 0.60
N GLU A 200 -15.02 -14.26 -0.68
CA GLU A 200 -15.68 -15.07 -1.72
C GLU A 200 -15.30 -16.56 -1.62
N LYS A 201 -14.07 -16.86 -1.19
CA LYS A 201 -13.63 -18.24 -0.95
C LYS A 201 -14.21 -18.83 0.34
N ASN A 202 -14.19 -18.05 1.42
CA ASN A 202 -14.73 -18.44 2.71
C ASN A 202 -15.22 -17.20 3.48
N LYS A 203 -16.52 -17.08 3.67
CA LYS A 203 -17.17 -15.96 4.36
C LYS A 203 -16.76 -15.81 5.83
N ASN A 204 -16.22 -16.86 6.44
CA ASN A 204 -15.79 -16.85 7.85
C ASN A 204 -14.41 -16.20 8.04
N ILE A 205 -13.62 -16.03 6.99
CA ILE A 205 -12.31 -15.37 7.09
C ILE A 205 -12.50 -13.95 7.62
N LYS A 206 -11.82 -13.62 8.70
CA LYS A 206 -11.89 -12.28 9.28
C LYS A 206 -11.00 -11.29 8.52
N ILE A 207 -11.57 -10.14 8.15
CA ILE A 207 -10.86 -9.05 7.50
C ILE A 207 -10.77 -7.90 8.50
N VAL A 208 -9.56 -7.55 8.91
CA VAL A 208 -9.33 -6.63 10.02
C VAL A 208 -8.44 -5.46 9.60
N LEU A 209 -8.81 -4.27 10.03
CA LEU A 209 -7.99 -3.07 9.83
C LEU A 209 -6.99 -2.90 10.98
N SER A 210 -5.71 -2.78 10.65
CA SER A 210 -4.66 -2.33 11.57
C SER A 210 -4.39 -0.85 11.32
N ASP A 211 -4.88 0.05 12.17
CA ASP A 211 -4.88 1.49 11.90
C ASP A 211 -3.90 2.24 12.82
N PRO A 212 -3.00 3.09 12.28
CA PRO A 212 -2.10 3.87 13.12
C PRO A 212 -2.87 4.98 13.87
N LYS A 213 -2.32 5.44 14.99
CA LYS A 213 -2.76 6.69 15.61
C LYS A 213 -2.65 7.82 14.56
N GLY A 214 -3.53 8.83 14.65
CA GLY A 214 -3.56 9.92 13.67
C GLY A 214 -4.39 9.61 12.42
N SER A 215 -4.96 8.41 12.30
CA SER A 215 -5.97 8.04 11.31
C SER A 215 -7.38 8.17 11.88
N ALA A 216 -8.39 8.34 11.00
CA ALA A 216 -9.81 8.34 11.39
C ALA A 216 -10.50 7.00 11.11
N LEU A 217 -9.82 6.06 10.43
CA LEU A 217 -10.48 4.85 9.94
C LEU A 217 -10.84 3.86 11.05
N TYR A 218 -10.01 3.75 12.09
CA TYR A 218 -10.36 2.97 13.28
C TYR A 218 -11.68 3.44 13.90
N ASN A 219 -11.81 4.75 14.19
CA ASN A 219 -13.03 5.30 14.76
C ASN A 219 -14.22 5.14 13.81
N HIS A 220 -13.99 5.25 12.51
CA HIS A 220 -15.04 5.01 11.51
C HIS A 220 -15.58 3.58 11.58
N ILE A 221 -14.71 2.56 11.67
CA ILE A 221 -15.14 1.16 11.76
C ILE A 221 -15.78 0.83 13.11
N LYS A 222 -15.19 1.30 14.23
CA LYS A 222 -15.66 0.93 15.57
C LYS A 222 -16.84 1.76 16.06
N HIS A 223 -16.95 3.01 15.62
CA HIS A 223 -17.91 3.97 16.19
C HIS A 223 -18.76 4.69 15.12
N GLY A 224 -18.51 4.47 13.82
CA GLY A 224 -19.20 5.15 12.72
C GLY A 224 -18.77 6.61 12.52
N GLU A 225 -17.71 7.08 13.18
CA GLU A 225 -17.27 8.47 13.20
C GLU A 225 -15.89 8.66 12.56
N LEU A 226 -15.76 9.61 11.64
CA LEU A 226 -14.46 10.01 11.07
C LEU A 226 -13.74 10.98 12.04
N LYS A 227 -13.21 10.44 13.13
CA LYS A 227 -12.49 11.19 14.16
C LYS A 227 -11.03 10.80 14.20
N VAL A 228 -10.14 11.78 14.01
CA VAL A 228 -8.68 11.59 14.13
C VAL A 228 -8.26 11.71 15.59
N GLU A 229 -7.52 10.73 16.11
CA GLU A 229 -6.99 10.74 17.47
C GLU A 229 -5.48 10.43 17.48
N GLY A 230 -4.73 11.30 18.14
CA GLY A 230 -3.28 11.16 18.26
C GLY A 230 -2.53 11.54 16.98
N LYS A 231 -1.30 11.05 16.90
CA LYS A 231 -0.38 11.21 15.75
C LYS A 231 0.43 9.93 15.60
N SER A 232 0.98 9.70 14.41
CA SER A 232 1.92 8.62 14.13
C SER A 232 3.07 9.12 13.27
N ILE A 233 4.22 8.50 13.43
CA ILE A 233 5.39 8.70 12.57
C ILE A 233 5.28 7.90 11.26
N THR A 234 4.31 6.99 11.17
CA THR A 234 4.15 6.13 9.99
C THR A 234 3.74 6.95 8.76
N GLU A 235 4.13 6.49 7.59
CA GLU A 235 3.86 7.14 6.33
C GLU A 235 3.18 6.18 5.35
N GLY A 236 2.37 6.75 4.45
CA GLY A 236 1.68 5.97 3.40
C GLY A 236 0.48 5.16 3.88
N ILE A 237 0.17 5.21 5.16
CA ILE A 237 -0.99 4.58 5.79
C ILE A 237 -1.69 5.55 6.74
N GLY A 238 -2.91 5.21 7.13
CA GLY A 238 -3.79 6.10 7.87
C GLY A 238 -4.47 7.13 6.94
N SER A 239 -5.73 7.44 7.21
CA SER A 239 -6.50 8.39 6.43
C SER A 239 -7.45 9.18 7.32
N SER A 240 -7.68 10.45 6.99
CA SER A 240 -8.71 11.29 7.60
C SER A 240 -10.07 11.21 6.88
N ARG A 241 -10.17 10.39 5.83
CA ARG A 241 -11.37 10.20 5.03
C ARG A 241 -11.52 8.75 4.58
N VAL A 242 -12.72 8.35 4.27
CA VAL A 242 -13.02 7.12 3.53
C VAL A 242 -12.75 7.37 2.05
N THR A 243 -11.94 6.53 1.43
CA THR A 243 -11.63 6.57 -0.01
C THR A 243 -12.56 5.61 -0.75
N LYS A 244 -12.74 5.79 -2.07
CA LYS A 244 -13.57 4.88 -2.87
C LYS A 244 -13.05 3.43 -2.88
N ASN A 245 -11.74 3.24 -2.75
CA ASN A 245 -11.17 1.90 -2.59
C ASN A 245 -11.50 1.31 -1.21
N PHE A 246 -11.39 2.10 -0.14
CA PHE A 246 -11.67 1.63 1.23
C PHE A 246 -13.15 1.27 1.42
N GLU A 247 -14.08 2.01 0.83
CA GLU A 247 -15.52 1.71 0.83
C GLU A 247 -15.84 0.29 0.33
N GLN A 248 -14.95 -0.29 -0.46
CA GLN A 248 -15.13 -1.63 -1.00
C GLN A 248 -14.66 -2.73 -0.04
N ALA A 249 -14.02 -2.40 1.07
CA ALA A 249 -13.42 -3.37 1.98
C ALA A 249 -14.48 -4.01 2.90
N PRO A 250 -14.60 -5.35 2.93
CA PRO A 250 -15.51 -6.07 3.82
C PRO A 250 -14.89 -6.23 5.21
N ILE A 251 -14.67 -5.13 5.92
CA ILE A 251 -13.98 -5.10 7.21
C ILE A 251 -14.90 -5.58 8.32
N ASP A 252 -14.44 -6.57 9.09
CA ASP A 252 -15.16 -7.13 10.23
C ASP A 252 -14.79 -6.44 11.55
N ASP A 253 -13.54 -5.97 11.69
CA ASP A 253 -13.05 -5.32 12.92
C ASP A 253 -11.85 -4.41 12.66
N ALA A 254 -11.41 -3.64 13.68
CA ALA A 254 -10.27 -2.75 13.60
C ALA A 254 -9.51 -2.64 14.93
N TYR A 255 -8.18 -2.47 14.82
CA TYR A 255 -7.29 -2.16 15.95
C TYR A 255 -6.60 -0.82 15.72
N SER A 256 -6.54 0.00 16.77
CA SER A 256 -5.71 1.21 16.78
C SER A 256 -4.34 0.87 17.35
N ILE A 257 -3.28 1.08 16.56
CA ILE A 257 -1.90 0.75 16.90
C ILE A 257 -1.11 2.03 17.15
N ASN A 258 -0.34 2.05 18.22
CA ASN A 258 0.57 3.16 18.53
C ASN A 258 1.97 2.91 17.95
N ASP A 259 2.76 3.99 17.85
CA ASP A 259 4.11 3.93 17.28
C ASP A 259 5.08 3.08 18.10
N HIS A 260 4.95 3.06 19.43
CA HIS A 260 5.82 2.28 20.30
C HIS A 260 5.71 0.78 19.97
N ASP A 261 4.48 0.23 19.94
CA ASP A 261 4.25 -1.19 19.64
C ASP A 261 4.76 -1.51 18.22
N ALA A 262 4.46 -0.63 17.24
CA ALA A 262 4.87 -0.81 15.86
C ALA A 262 6.39 -0.82 15.69
N LEU A 263 7.10 0.12 16.34
CA LEU A 263 8.56 0.20 16.23
C LEU A 263 9.25 -0.93 16.98
N THR A 264 8.76 -1.32 18.16
CA THR A 264 9.29 -2.47 18.91
C THR A 264 9.28 -3.72 18.02
N ILE A 265 8.13 -4.03 17.42
CA ILE A 265 8.01 -5.18 16.52
C ILE A 265 8.91 -5.03 15.28
N LEU A 266 9.02 -3.84 14.71
CA LEU A 266 9.86 -3.62 13.54
C LEU A 266 11.34 -3.91 13.81
N PHE A 267 11.85 -3.46 14.96
CA PHE A 267 13.24 -3.73 15.36
C PHE A 267 13.44 -5.19 15.76
N GLU A 268 12.46 -5.83 16.39
CA GLU A 268 12.53 -7.28 16.69
C GLU A 268 12.58 -8.12 15.40
N LEU A 269 11.79 -7.78 14.37
CA LEU A 269 11.85 -8.44 13.06
C LEU A 269 13.23 -8.25 12.39
N LEU A 270 13.83 -7.07 12.52
CA LEU A 270 15.17 -6.82 12.02
C LEU A 270 16.22 -7.66 12.75
N GLU A 271 16.22 -7.63 14.08
CA GLU A 271 17.25 -8.27 14.91
C GLU A 271 17.16 -9.80 14.92
N LYS A 272 15.92 -10.33 14.98
CA LYS A 272 15.71 -11.77 15.17
C LYS A 272 15.43 -12.53 13.87
N GLU A 273 14.89 -11.85 12.85
CA GLU A 273 14.47 -12.49 11.60
C GLU A 273 15.16 -11.92 10.35
N GLY A 274 16.02 -10.90 10.49
CA GLY A 274 16.73 -10.26 9.39
C GLY A 274 15.84 -9.46 8.44
N LEU A 275 14.64 -9.09 8.86
CA LEU A 275 13.66 -8.38 8.05
C LEU A 275 13.74 -6.86 8.25
N SER A 276 14.46 -6.17 7.38
CA SER A 276 14.62 -4.71 7.39
C SER A 276 13.49 -4.05 6.61
N LEU A 277 12.41 -3.64 7.29
CA LEU A 277 11.13 -3.26 6.69
C LEU A 277 10.69 -1.83 7.09
N GLY A 278 9.73 -1.29 6.35
CA GLY A 278 9.17 0.04 6.59
C GLY A 278 8.16 0.09 7.73
N THR A 279 7.85 1.30 8.20
CA THR A 279 7.02 1.56 9.39
C THR A 279 5.61 0.96 9.31
N SER A 280 5.02 0.90 8.13
CA SER A 280 3.71 0.29 7.92
C SER A 280 3.67 -1.20 8.24
N THR A 281 4.80 -1.91 8.07
CA THR A 281 4.93 -3.31 8.48
C THR A 281 4.84 -3.47 9.99
N GLY A 282 5.43 -2.56 10.78
CA GLY A 282 5.29 -2.57 12.23
C GLY A 282 3.83 -2.47 12.68
N ILE A 283 3.06 -1.55 12.08
CA ILE A 283 1.61 -1.44 12.32
C ILE A 283 0.88 -2.74 11.96
N ASN A 284 1.19 -3.32 10.82
CA ASN A 284 0.57 -4.55 10.34
C ASN A 284 0.81 -5.73 11.28
N VAL A 285 2.05 -5.95 11.68
CA VAL A 285 2.43 -7.10 12.51
C VAL A 285 1.97 -6.92 13.96
N ALA A 286 2.03 -5.69 14.52
CA ALA A 286 1.47 -5.40 15.83
C ALA A 286 -0.04 -5.67 15.88
N GLY A 287 -0.76 -5.28 14.82
CA GLY A 287 -2.19 -5.62 14.67
C GLY A 287 -2.43 -7.13 14.56
N ALA A 288 -1.59 -7.84 13.80
CA ALA A 288 -1.70 -9.29 13.66
C ALA A 288 -1.48 -10.03 14.98
N ILE A 289 -0.53 -9.58 15.81
CA ILE A 289 -0.31 -10.12 17.15
C ILE A 289 -1.54 -9.90 18.06
N ARG A 290 -2.16 -8.71 18.00
CA ARG A 290 -3.41 -8.44 18.76
C ARG A 290 -4.53 -9.35 18.31
N LEU A 291 -4.76 -9.44 17.01
CA LEU A 291 -5.78 -10.31 16.44
C LEU A 291 -5.54 -11.78 16.82
N ALA A 292 -4.29 -12.25 16.78
CA ALA A 292 -3.93 -13.61 17.18
C ALA A 292 -4.28 -13.89 18.66
N LYS A 293 -4.01 -12.94 19.55
CA LYS A 293 -4.35 -13.05 20.99
C LYS A 293 -5.88 -13.12 21.20
N ASP A 294 -6.65 -12.36 20.42
CA ASP A 294 -8.12 -12.36 20.52
C ASP A 294 -8.75 -13.62 19.93
N LEU A 295 -8.15 -14.20 18.88
CA LEU A 295 -8.61 -15.45 18.27
C LEU A 295 -8.22 -16.69 19.09
N GLY A 296 -7.12 -16.63 19.83
CA GLY A 296 -6.49 -17.77 20.47
C GLY A 296 -5.53 -18.53 19.53
N PRO A 297 -4.86 -19.58 20.02
CA PRO A 297 -3.85 -20.33 19.27
C PRO A 297 -4.42 -21.13 18.08
N ASN A 298 -3.52 -21.64 17.23
CA ASN A 298 -3.81 -22.51 16.09
C ASN A 298 -4.56 -21.87 14.90
N HIS A 299 -4.60 -20.53 14.83
CA HIS A 299 -5.14 -19.81 13.67
C HIS A 299 -4.03 -19.42 12.69
N THR A 300 -4.38 -19.33 11.41
CA THR A 300 -3.52 -18.84 10.34
C THR A 300 -3.92 -17.39 9.98
N ILE A 301 -3.02 -16.46 10.24
CA ILE A 301 -3.23 -15.02 10.03
C ILE A 301 -2.23 -14.53 8.99
N VAL A 302 -2.72 -13.79 7.99
CA VAL A 302 -1.87 -13.19 6.97
C VAL A 302 -1.92 -11.67 7.09
N THR A 303 -0.73 -11.05 6.99
CA THR A 303 -0.56 -9.60 6.92
C THR A 303 0.36 -9.21 5.76
N ILE A 304 0.63 -7.91 5.58
CA ILE A 304 1.45 -7.39 4.49
C ILE A 304 2.78 -6.84 5.01
N LEU A 305 3.89 -7.29 4.44
CA LEU A 305 5.22 -6.69 4.58
C LEU A 305 5.39 -5.71 3.41
N CYS A 306 5.07 -4.44 3.65
CA CYS A 306 4.74 -3.49 2.58
C CYS A 306 5.92 -3.05 1.73
N ASP A 307 7.06 -2.72 2.36
CA ASP A 307 8.24 -2.13 1.74
C ASP A 307 9.47 -2.29 2.63
N LYS A 308 10.65 -1.93 2.09
CA LYS A 308 11.92 -1.93 2.81
C LYS A 308 12.10 -0.66 3.63
N SER A 309 13.01 -0.73 4.62
CA SER A 309 13.36 0.40 5.49
C SER A 309 14.18 1.50 4.81
N ASP A 310 14.75 1.24 3.64
CA ASP A 310 15.74 2.12 2.98
C ASP A 310 15.24 3.56 2.76
N ILE A 311 13.94 3.70 2.42
CA ILE A 311 13.32 5.01 2.17
C ILE A 311 12.91 5.76 3.46
N TYR A 312 13.15 5.15 4.63
CA TYR A 312 12.87 5.71 5.96
C TYR A 312 14.14 5.85 6.81
N ARG A 313 15.32 5.76 6.21
CA ARG A 313 16.61 5.70 6.92
C ARG A 313 16.79 6.85 7.91
N SER A 314 16.53 8.07 7.48
CA SER A 314 16.62 9.27 8.33
C SER A 314 15.62 9.31 9.48
N LYS A 315 14.55 8.53 9.44
CA LYS A 315 13.53 8.45 10.49
C LYS A 315 13.74 7.29 11.45
N LEU A 316 14.08 6.10 10.91
CA LEU A 316 14.17 4.87 11.69
C LEU A 316 15.53 4.66 12.35
N PHE A 317 16.61 5.15 11.71
CA PHE A 317 17.99 4.89 12.12
C PHE A 317 18.75 6.18 12.45
N ASN A 318 18.03 7.24 12.82
CA ASN A 318 18.64 8.48 13.29
C ASN A 318 19.15 8.27 14.73
N LYS A 319 20.45 8.48 14.94
CA LYS A 319 21.09 8.45 16.27
C LYS A 319 20.89 9.78 16.99
#